data_c0f418948784f087115bfec2ab8d35cc
#
_entry.id   c0f418948784f087115bfec2ab8d35cc
#
_cell.length_a   1.000
_cell.length_b   1.000
_cell.length_c   1.000
_cell.angle_alpha   90.00
_cell.angle_beta   90.00
_cell.angle_gamma   90.00
#
_symmetry.space_group_name_H-M   'P 1'
#
loop_
_entity.id
_entity.type
_entity.pdbx_description
1 polymer ?
#
loop_
_entity_poly.entity_id
_entity_poly.type
_entity_poly.pdbx_seq_one_letter_code
_entity_poly.pdbx_strand_id
1 'polypeptide(L)'
;APAAASIMITFYSCGALAADRPGSFANQVEMLSPAVVNISTTTIVNQGPGMDMPQFPPGSPFEEFFKNFGDDNRQRRASSLGSGFIIDAAGIVVTNFHVIENAEEITVTLADETSFIAKVLGQDQKTDIAVLKIDPGDTDLTAVPFGDSDSLRVGDWVLAIGNPFGVGQTVTSGIVSALG
;
A
#
# COMPACT_ATOMS: atom_id res chain seq x y z
N ALA A 1 72.00 3.88 -16.47
CA ALA A 1 71.16 3.55 -15.31
C ALA A 1 69.83 4.28 -15.45
N PRO A 2 68.67 3.62 -15.54
CA PRO A 2 67.39 4.28 -15.57
C PRO A 2 66.93 4.65 -14.14
N ALA A 3 66.53 5.86 -13.96
CA ALA A 3 65.98 6.39 -12.72
C ALA A 3 64.60 5.76 -12.50
N ALA A 4 64.43 5.07 -11.37
CA ALA A 4 63.14 4.58 -10.92
C ALA A 4 62.28 5.77 -10.41
N ALA A 5 61.23 6.08 -11.13
CA ALA A 5 60.19 7.01 -10.67
C ALA A 5 59.36 6.36 -9.59
N SER A 6 59.55 6.73 -8.34
CA SER A 6 58.70 6.29 -7.23
C SER A 6 57.35 7.03 -7.33
N ILE A 7 56.26 6.28 -7.68
CA ILE A 7 54.91 6.82 -7.62
C ILE A 7 54.48 6.76 -6.15
N MET A 8 54.43 7.92 -5.51
CA MET A 8 53.89 8.07 -4.16
C MET A 8 52.37 8.14 -4.24
N ILE A 9 51.65 7.04 -3.97
CA ILE A 9 50.20 7.04 -3.86
C ILE A 9 49.83 7.62 -2.48
N THR A 10 49.41 8.87 -2.44
CA THR A 10 48.90 9.47 -1.25
C THR A 10 47.47 9.04 -1.05
N PHE A 11 47.25 8.14 -0.09
CA PHE A 11 45.88 7.82 0.37
C PHE A 11 45.36 9.01 1.12
N TYR A 12 44.49 9.76 0.49
CA TYR A 12 43.61 10.67 1.23
C TYR A 12 42.65 9.79 2.05
N SER A 13 42.86 9.76 3.35
CA SER A 13 41.87 9.28 4.30
C SER A 13 40.65 10.21 4.15
N CYS A 14 39.73 9.82 3.30
CA CYS A 14 38.39 10.40 3.31
C CYS A 14 37.80 10.02 4.67
N GLY A 15 37.93 10.93 5.63
CA GLY A 15 37.15 10.83 6.86
C GLY A 15 35.71 10.67 6.42
N ALA A 16 35.11 9.52 6.67
CA ALA A 16 33.72 9.32 6.44
C ALA A 16 32.99 10.41 7.25
N LEU A 17 32.53 11.45 6.56
CA LEU A 17 31.51 12.31 7.09
C LEU A 17 30.31 11.40 7.28
N ALA A 18 30.19 10.83 8.48
CA ALA A 18 28.95 10.23 8.90
C ALA A 18 27.91 11.32 8.83
N ALA A 19 27.21 11.41 7.68
CA ALA A 19 26.05 12.25 7.57
C ALA A 19 25.18 11.95 8.80
N ASP A 20 24.68 13.00 9.45
CA ASP A 20 23.85 12.85 10.65
C ASP A 20 22.74 11.86 10.38
N ARG A 21 22.98 10.62 10.84
CA ARG A 21 21.99 9.55 10.79
C ARG A 21 20.91 9.96 11.78
N PRO A 22 19.63 10.05 11.39
CA PRO A 22 18.58 10.26 12.36
C PRO A 22 18.71 9.22 13.48
N GLY A 23 18.79 9.67 14.72
CA GLY A 23 18.95 8.78 15.87
C GLY A 23 17.74 7.86 16.05
N SER A 24 16.57 8.32 15.62
CA SER A 24 15.30 7.59 15.63
C SER A 24 14.32 8.25 14.67
N PHE A 25 13.41 7.46 14.12
CA PHE A 25 12.25 7.93 13.34
C PHE A 25 10.95 7.86 14.14
N ALA A 26 11.01 7.51 15.43
CA ALA A 26 9.81 7.26 16.25
C ALA A 26 8.85 8.45 16.25
N ASN A 27 9.34 9.67 16.42
CA ASN A 27 8.50 10.88 16.44
C ASN A 27 7.79 11.11 15.10
N GLN A 28 8.49 10.89 13.98
CA GLN A 28 7.90 11.02 12.64
C GLN A 28 6.83 9.96 12.42
N VAL A 29 7.11 8.72 12.82
CA VAL A 29 6.16 7.63 12.72
C VAL A 29 4.91 7.92 13.56
N GLU A 30 5.07 8.32 14.82
CA GLU A 30 3.95 8.65 15.71
C GLU A 30 3.06 9.77 15.14
N MET A 31 3.67 10.79 14.53
CA MET A 31 2.96 11.92 13.93
C MET A 31 2.23 11.53 12.64
N LEU A 32 2.83 10.68 11.78
CA LEU A 32 2.31 10.38 10.44
C LEU A 32 1.39 9.15 10.41
N SER A 33 1.58 8.22 11.34
CA SER A 33 0.80 6.98 11.41
C SER A 33 -0.72 7.17 11.42
N PRO A 34 -1.29 8.16 12.14
CA PRO A 34 -2.74 8.35 12.14
C PRO A 34 -3.34 8.72 10.78
N ALA A 35 -2.52 9.27 9.88
CA ALA A 35 -2.95 9.61 8.52
C ALA A 35 -2.92 8.42 7.56
N VAL A 36 -2.26 7.32 7.93
CA VAL A 36 -2.16 6.11 7.10
C VAL A 36 -3.33 5.19 7.40
N VAL A 37 -4.04 4.82 6.35
CA VAL A 37 -5.27 4.04 6.42
C VAL A 37 -5.13 2.70 5.70
N ASN A 38 -5.93 1.73 6.10
CA ASN A 38 -6.15 0.50 5.36
C ASN A 38 -7.30 0.68 4.37
N ILE A 39 -7.12 0.20 3.16
CA ILE A 39 -8.16 0.16 2.12
C ILE A 39 -8.53 -1.29 1.91
N SER A 40 -9.79 -1.62 2.13
CA SER A 40 -10.35 -2.92 1.77
C SER A 40 -11.43 -2.77 0.72
N THR A 41 -11.45 -3.67 -0.26
CA THR A 41 -12.43 -3.65 -1.33
C THR A 41 -13.16 -4.98 -1.40
N THR A 42 -14.40 -4.92 -1.82
CA THR A 42 -15.21 -6.10 -2.11
C THR A 42 -15.55 -6.10 -3.59
N THR A 43 -15.26 -7.20 -4.28
CA THR A 43 -15.61 -7.42 -5.67
C THR A 43 -16.50 -8.66 -5.76
N ILE A 44 -17.63 -8.57 -6.46
CA ILE A 44 -18.46 -9.74 -6.76
C ILE A 44 -17.87 -10.44 -7.99
N VAL A 45 -17.26 -11.59 -7.80
CA VAL A 45 -16.81 -12.43 -8.91
C VAL A 45 -17.99 -13.26 -9.37
N ASN A 46 -18.68 -12.81 -10.42
CA ASN A 46 -19.64 -13.63 -11.13
C ASN A 46 -18.87 -14.74 -11.87
N GLN A 47 -18.83 -15.93 -11.34
CA GLN A 47 -18.40 -17.08 -12.14
C GLN A 47 -19.47 -17.28 -13.22
N GLY A 48 -19.08 -16.98 -14.48
CA GLY A 48 -19.89 -17.33 -15.62
C GLY A 48 -20.16 -18.87 -15.63
N PRO A 49 -21.28 -19.32 -16.23
CA PRO A 49 -21.57 -20.73 -16.39
C PRO A 49 -20.55 -21.33 -17.37
N GLY A 50 -19.50 -22.00 -16.85
CA GLY A 50 -18.46 -22.51 -17.75
C GLY A 50 -17.22 -23.13 -17.11
N MET A 51 -17.22 -23.52 -15.85
CA MET A 51 -16.31 -24.59 -15.45
C MET A 51 -17.07 -25.90 -15.65
N ASP A 52 -16.73 -26.63 -16.72
CA ASP A 52 -17.12 -28.05 -16.87
C ASP A 52 -16.65 -28.80 -15.62
N MET A 53 -17.58 -29.01 -14.69
CA MET A 53 -17.33 -29.90 -13.57
C MET A 53 -17.05 -31.28 -14.15
N PRO A 54 -16.00 -31.99 -13.71
CA PRO A 54 -15.78 -33.36 -14.09
C PRO A 54 -17.09 -34.16 -13.84
N GLN A 55 -17.63 -34.76 -14.87
CA GLN A 55 -18.82 -35.63 -14.72
C GLN A 55 -18.43 -36.87 -13.92
N PHE A 56 -18.85 -36.91 -12.69
CA PHE A 56 -18.64 -38.09 -11.85
C PHE A 56 -19.76 -39.13 -12.13
N PRO A 57 -19.45 -40.42 -12.04
CA PRO A 57 -20.47 -41.47 -12.19
C PRO A 57 -21.58 -41.30 -11.14
N PRO A 58 -22.87 -41.47 -11.53
CA PRO A 58 -23.99 -41.37 -10.61
C PRO A 58 -23.84 -42.31 -9.41
N GLY A 59 -24.00 -41.78 -8.18
CA GLY A 59 -23.89 -42.53 -6.93
C GLY A 59 -22.48 -42.61 -6.33
N SER A 60 -21.48 -41.86 -6.85
CA SER A 60 -20.17 -41.81 -6.22
C SER A 60 -20.20 -40.92 -4.97
N PRO A 61 -19.40 -41.23 -3.91
CA PRO A 61 -19.29 -40.38 -2.73
C PRO A 61 -18.81 -38.93 -3.04
N PHE A 62 -18.17 -38.78 -4.18
CA PHE A 62 -17.74 -37.47 -4.68
C PHE A 62 -18.89 -36.64 -5.27
N GLU A 63 -19.93 -37.28 -5.83
CA GLU A 63 -21.11 -36.57 -6.33
C GLU A 63 -21.87 -35.87 -5.20
N GLU A 64 -22.08 -36.53 -4.06
CA GLU A 64 -22.72 -35.91 -2.89
C GLU A 64 -21.86 -34.81 -2.26
N PHE A 65 -20.54 -35.01 -2.19
CA PHE A 65 -19.61 -33.99 -1.70
C PHE A 65 -19.65 -32.73 -2.57
N PHE A 66 -19.60 -32.88 -3.89
CA PHE A 66 -19.64 -31.74 -4.81
C PHE A 66 -21.04 -31.14 -5.00
N LYS A 67 -22.14 -31.90 -4.85
CA LYS A 67 -23.49 -31.33 -4.78
C LYS A 67 -23.66 -30.41 -3.57
N ASN A 68 -23.17 -30.83 -2.41
CA ASN A 68 -23.22 -29.99 -1.21
C ASN A 68 -22.27 -28.76 -1.30
N PHE A 69 -21.25 -28.82 -2.15
CA PHE A 69 -20.36 -27.67 -2.43
C PHE A 69 -20.81 -26.84 -3.64
N GLY A 70 -21.59 -27.42 -4.57
CA GLY A 70 -22.00 -26.74 -5.82
C GLY A 70 -23.31 -25.97 -5.74
N ASP A 71 -24.12 -26.19 -4.70
CA ASP A 71 -25.45 -25.57 -4.55
C ASP A 71 -25.39 -24.23 -3.79
N ASP A 72 -24.20 -23.82 -3.30
CA ASP A 72 -23.99 -22.50 -2.79
C ASP A 72 -23.70 -21.55 -3.99
N ASN A 73 -24.77 -20.99 -4.52
CA ASN A 73 -24.78 -19.80 -5.38
C ASN A 73 -24.27 -18.60 -4.56
N ARG A 74 -23.15 -18.78 -3.84
CA ARG A 74 -22.44 -17.76 -3.12
C ARG A 74 -21.59 -17.04 -4.15
N GLN A 75 -22.06 -15.88 -4.55
CA GLN A 75 -21.20 -14.84 -5.10
C GLN A 75 -19.94 -14.80 -4.24
N ARG A 76 -18.84 -15.33 -4.76
CA ARG A 76 -17.56 -15.25 -4.05
C ARG A 76 -17.14 -13.80 -4.04
N ARG A 77 -17.21 -13.18 -2.87
CA ARG A 77 -16.65 -11.86 -2.64
C ARG A 77 -15.14 -12.02 -2.57
N ALA A 78 -14.44 -11.50 -3.56
CA ALA A 78 -13.01 -11.32 -3.48
C ALA A 78 -12.74 -10.00 -2.76
N SER A 79 -11.84 -10.02 -1.78
CA SER A 79 -11.39 -8.82 -1.08
C SER A 79 -9.97 -8.51 -1.53
N SER A 80 -9.70 -7.28 -1.90
CA SER A 80 -8.35 -6.74 -2.04
C SER A 80 -8.04 -5.86 -0.83
N LEU A 81 -6.77 -5.84 -0.43
CA LEU A 81 -6.28 -5.02 0.68
C LEU A 81 -5.12 -4.16 0.19
N GLY A 82 -5.09 -2.92 0.66
CA GLY A 82 -4.04 -1.98 0.34
C GLY A 82 -3.91 -0.92 1.41
N SER A 83 -3.00 0.00 1.20
CA SER A 83 -2.81 1.17 2.05
C SER A 83 -3.19 2.44 1.31
N GLY A 84 -3.56 3.47 2.06
CA GLY A 84 -3.77 4.82 1.59
C GLY A 84 -3.37 5.83 2.65
N PHE A 85 -3.50 7.09 2.34
CA PHE A 85 -3.25 8.16 3.30
C PHE A 85 -4.20 9.33 3.11
N ILE A 86 -4.50 10.01 4.21
CA ILE A 86 -5.41 11.15 4.26
C ILE A 86 -4.63 12.42 3.94
N ILE A 87 -5.09 13.19 2.95
CA ILE A 87 -4.47 14.46 2.54
C ILE A 87 -5.28 15.69 2.96
N ASP A 88 -6.53 15.50 3.37
CA ASP A 88 -7.41 16.56 3.83
C ASP A 88 -8.33 16.03 4.93
N ALA A 89 -8.42 16.75 6.04
CA ALA A 89 -9.28 16.40 7.17
C ALA A 89 -10.77 16.38 6.81
N ALA A 90 -11.17 16.99 5.68
CA ALA A 90 -12.50 16.82 5.13
C ALA A 90 -12.76 15.39 4.62
N GLY A 91 -11.80 14.48 4.68
CA GLY A 91 -11.94 13.06 4.32
C GLY A 91 -11.49 12.74 2.89
N ILE A 92 -10.46 13.41 2.39
CA ILE A 92 -9.84 13.06 1.11
C ILE A 92 -8.68 12.08 1.36
N VAL A 93 -8.76 10.93 0.71
CA VAL A 93 -7.80 9.83 0.84
C VAL A 93 -7.19 9.51 -0.51
N VAL A 94 -5.88 9.30 -0.54
CA VAL A 94 -5.14 8.86 -1.74
C VAL A 94 -4.70 7.41 -1.55
N THR A 95 -4.88 6.61 -2.59
CA THR A 95 -4.43 5.21 -2.67
C THR A 95 -4.03 4.87 -4.11
N ASN A 96 -3.64 3.63 -4.36
CA ASN A 96 -3.33 3.17 -5.70
C ASN A 96 -4.59 2.75 -6.47
N PHE A 97 -4.58 2.96 -7.80
CA PHE A 97 -5.67 2.53 -8.67
C PHE A 97 -5.90 1.03 -8.60
N HIS A 98 -4.83 0.21 -8.68
CA HIS A 98 -4.93 -1.25 -8.67
C HIS A 98 -5.56 -1.80 -7.38
N VAL A 99 -5.54 -1.06 -6.26
CA VAL A 99 -6.20 -1.45 -5.00
C VAL A 99 -7.72 -1.42 -5.13
N ILE A 100 -8.24 -0.44 -5.88
CA ILE A 100 -9.69 -0.21 -6.02
C ILE A 100 -10.26 -0.68 -7.36
N GLU A 101 -9.42 -1.24 -8.23
CA GLU A 101 -9.84 -1.70 -9.54
C GLU A 101 -10.93 -2.78 -9.41
N ASN A 102 -12.03 -2.61 -10.15
CA ASN A 102 -13.21 -3.49 -10.13
C ASN A 102 -13.89 -3.63 -8.74
N ALA A 103 -13.63 -2.72 -7.80
CA ALA A 103 -14.29 -2.72 -6.51
C ALA A 103 -15.77 -2.29 -6.63
N GLU A 104 -16.68 -3.07 -6.05
CA GLU A 104 -18.08 -2.66 -5.87
C GLU A 104 -18.26 -1.82 -4.61
N GLU A 105 -17.52 -2.13 -3.57
CA GLU A 105 -17.50 -1.40 -2.32
C GLU A 105 -16.06 -1.18 -1.87
N ILE A 106 -15.79 0.02 -1.41
CA ILE A 106 -14.49 0.43 -0.88
C ILE A 106 -14.69 0.88 0.55
N THR A 107 -13.95 0.27 1.47
CA THR A 107 -13.94 0.63 2.88
C THR A 107 -12.56 1.17 3.25
N VAL A 108 -12.54 2.33 3.90
CA VAL A 108 -11.35 2.95 4.49
C VAL A 108 -11.38 2.73 5.98
N THR A 109 -10.35 2.11 6.54
CA THR A 109 -10.23 1.84 7.98
C THR A 109 -9.04 2.61 8.55
N LEU A 110 -9.29 3.43 9.56
CA LEU A 110 -8.29 4.22 10.28
C LEU A 110 -7.43 3.34 11.19
N ALA A 111 -6.40 3.94 11.79
CA ALA A 111 -5.51 3.26 12.73
C ALA A 111 -6.21 2.82 14.05
N ASP A 112 -7.31 3.48 14.42
CA ASP A 112 -8.15 3.17 15.57
C ASP A 112 -9.28 2.18 15.27
N GLU A 113 -9.24 1.53 14.07
CA GLU A 113 -10.22 0.59 13.56
C GLU A 113 -11.58 1.21 13.14
N THR A 114 -11.72 2.53 13.22
CA THR A 114 -12.91 3.21 12.67
C THR A 114 -12.96 3.05 11.16
N SER A 115 -14.10 2.63 10.62
CA SER A 115 -14.26 2.32 9.20
C SER A 115 -15.31 3.20 8.54
N PHE A 116 -15.04 3.60 7.29
CA PHE A 116 -15.89 4.45 6.47
C PHE A 116 -16.07 3.84 5.09
N ILE A 117 -17.28 3.93 4.55
CA ILE A 117 -17.51 3.64 3.12
C ILE A 117 -16.98 4.82 2.31
N ALA A 118 -16.15 4.52 1.32
CA ALA A 118 -15.53 5.52 0.47
C ALA A 118 -16.19 5.60 -0.91
N LYS A 119 -16.17 6.80 -1.49
CA LYS A 119 -16.57 7.06 -2.88
C LYS A 119 -15.35 7.46 -3.67
N VAL A 120 -15.22 6.96 -4.89
CA VAL A 120 -14.15 7.36 -5.81
C VAL A 120 -14.44 8.76 -6.33
N LEU A 121 -13.53 9.71 -6.09
CA LEU A 121 -13.58 11.06 -6.67
C LEU A 121 -12.90 11.11 -8.03
N GLY A 122 -11.81 10.36 -8.19
CA GLY A 122 -11.04 10.28 -9.42
C GLY A 122 -10.05 9.14 -9.37
N GLN A 123 -9.65 8.69 -10.55
CA GLN A 123 -8.66 7.63 -10.69
C GLN A 123 -7.90 7.76 -12.00
N ASP A 124 -6.64 7.37 -12.00
CA ASP A 124 -5.80 7.32 -13.19
C ASP A 124 -4.99 6.02 -13.19
N GLN A 125 -5.33 5.14 -14.14
CA GLN A 125 -4.65 3.86 -14.33
C GLN A 125 -3.19 4.02 -14.75
N LYS A 126 -2.84 5.10 -15.48
CA LYS A 126 -1.48 5.27 -15.99
C LYS A 126 -0.49 5.63 -14.89
N THR A 127 -0.93 6.43 -13.93
CA THR A 127 -0.13 6.83 -12.77
C THR A 127 -0.34 5.91 -11.58
N ASP A 128 -1.29 4.96 -11.67
CA ASP A 128 -1.71 4.08 -10.59
C ASP A 128 -2.17 4.85 -9.34
N ILE A 129 -2.90 5.97 -9.54
CA ILE A 129 -3.41 6.80 -8.43
C ILE A 129 -4.93 6.78 -8.42
N ALA A 130 -5.50 6.71 -7.24
CA ALA A 130 -6.91 6.91 -6.97
C ALA A 130 -7.13 7.86 -5.80
N VAL A 131 -8.17 8.69 -5.91
CA VAL A 131 -8.59 9.63 -4.87
C VAL A 131 -9.98 9.25 -4.42
N LEU A 132 -10.12 9.06 -3.11
CA LEU A 132 -11.33 8.63 -2.45
C LEU A 132 -11.87 9.75 -1.54
N LYS A 133 -13.16 9.72 -1.30
CA LYS A 133 -13.87 10.57 -0.34
C LYS A 133 -14.55 9.69 0.70
N ILE A 134 -14.25 9.93 1.96
CA ILE A 134 -15.01 9.44 3.10
C ILE A 134 -15.79 10.59 3.76
N ASP A 135 -16.85 10.27 4.46
CA ASP A 135 -17.57 11.22 5.32
C ASP A 135 -17.14 10.97 6.77
N PRO A 136 -16.28 11.83 7.34
CA PRO A 136 -15.77 11.63 8.69
C PRO A 136 -16.81 11.89 9.79
N GLY A 137 -17.92 12.60 9.49
CA GLY A 137 -18.84 13.04 10.52
C GLY A 137 -18.14 13.89 11.59
N ASP A 138 -18.22 13.44 12.85
CA ASP A 138 -17.56 14.09 14.01
C ASP A 138 -16.16 13.52 14.31
N THR A 139 -15.62 12.65 13.44
CA THR A 139 -14.30 12.05 13.63
C THR A 139 -13.21 13.02 13.18
N ASP A 140 -12.27 13.34 14.07
CA ASP A 140 -11.09 14.13 13.74
C ASP A 140 -10.11 13.32 12.91
N LEU A 141 -9.85 13.73 11.67
CA LEU A 141 -8.91 13.08 10.78
C LEU A 141 -7.57 13.80 10.78
N THR A 142 -6.50 13.02 10.94
CA THR A 142 -5.14 13.52 10.72
C THR A 142 -4.83 13.47 9.23
N ALA A 143 -4.44 14.62 8.66
CA ALA A 143 -4.04 14.73 7.26
C ALA A 143 -2.55 15.04 7.13
N VAL A 144 -1.93 14.56 6.07
CA VAL A 144 -0.52 14.87 5.73
C VAL A 144 -0.46 15.74 4.49
N PRO A 145 0.37 16.79 4.48
CA PRO A 145 0.59 17.61 3.29
C PRO A 145 1.47 16.86 2.28
N PHE A 146 1.37 17.24 1.01
CA PHE A 146 2.32 16.82 0.01
C PHE A 146 3.68 17.47 0.27
N GLY A 147 4.75 16.68 0.08
CA GLY A 147 6.11 17.18 0.06
C GLY A 147 6.51 17.72 -1.32
N ASP A 148 7.65 18.37 -1.37
CA ASP A 148 8.28 18.82 -2.61
C ASP A 148 9.28 17.75 -3.07
N SER A 149 8.87 16.93 -4.05
CA SER A 149 9.71 15.88 -4.60
C SER A 149 10.89 16.40 -5.42
N ASP A 150 10.84 17.63 -5.92
CA ASP A 150 11.94 18.24 -6.68
C ASP A 150 13.13 18.61 -5.77
N SER A 151 12.88 18.72 -4.48
CA SER A 151 13.93 18.97 -3.47
C SER A 151 14.69 17.71 -3.03
N LEU A 152 14.19 16.51 -3.38
CA LEU A 152 14.81 15.24 -2.98
C LEU A 152 16.15 15.01 -3.68
N ARG A 153 17.10 14.42 -2.95
CA ARG A 153 18.42 14.06 -3.47
C ARG A 153 18.69 12.56 -3.24
N VAL A 154 19.47 11.99 -4.11
CA VAL A 154 20.01 10.63 -3.90
C VAL A 154 20.81 10.62 -2.59
N GLY A 155 20.48 9.68 -1.71
CA GLY A 155 21.05 9.56 -0.37
C GLY A 155 20.18 10.13 0.76
N ASP A 156 19.14 10.91 0.48
CA ASP A 156 18.24 11.42 1.50
C ASP A 156 17.44 10.27 2.13
N TRP A 157 17.20 10.35 3.45
CA TRP A 157 16.42 9.37 4.18
C TRP A 157 14.94 9.44 3.83
N VAL A 158 14.32 8.29 3.67
CA VAL A 158 12.89 8.15 3.42
C VAL A 158 12.28 7.10 4.34
N LEU A 159 10.99 7.27 4.65
CA LEU A 159 10.17 6.33 5.38
C LEU A 159 9.03 5.84 4.48
N ALA A 160 8.75 4.55 4.52
CA ALA A 160 7.52 4.00 4.00
C ALA A 160 6.67 3.53 5.18
N ILE A 161 5.45 4.04 5.27
CA ILE A 161 4.47 3.69 6.28
C ILE A 161 3.25 3.14 5.57
N GLY A 162 2.80 1.94 5.92
CA GLY A 162 1.64 1.30 5.32
C GLY A 162 0.92 0.39 6.31
N ASN A 163 -0.26 -0.05 5.91
CA ASN A 163 -1.05 -1.07 6.61
C ASN A 163 -1.55 -2.11 5.59
N PRO A 164 -0.65 -2.83 4.92
CA PRO A 164 -0.97 -3.63 3.73
C PRO A 164 -1.92 -4.80 4.00
N PHE A 165 -2.04 -5.25 5.24
CA PHE A 165 -2.87 -6.41 5.59
C PHE A 165 -3.95 -6.10 6.63
N GLY A 166 -4.09 -4.85 7.06
CA GLY A 166 -5.06 -4.47 8.10
C GLY A 166 -4.74 -5.04 9.50
N VAL A 167 -3.58 -5.68 9.67
CA VAL A 167 -3.17 -6.30 10.95
C VAL A 167 -2.23 -5.44 11.78
N GLY A 168 -2.02 -4.19 11.35
CA GLY A 168 -1.14 -3.24 12.00
C GLY A 168 -0.26 -2.49 11.01
N GLN A 169 0.21 -1.33 11.44
CA GLN A 169 1.08 -0.49 10.62
C GLN A 169 2.48 -1.07 10.53
N THR A 170 3.04 -1.04 9.33
CA THR A 170 4.41 -1.43 9.05
C THR A 170 5.20 -0.20 8.63
N VAL A 171 6.37 -0.03 9.23
CA VAL A 171 7.28 1.08 8.94
C VAL A 171 8.61 0.54 8.47
N THR A 172 9.07 1.02 7.34
CA THR A 172 10.41 0.73 6.82
C THR A 172 11.13 2.03 6.49
N SER A 173 12.45 2.03 6.64
CA SER A 173 13.30 3.18 6.29
C SER A 173 14.31 2.78 5.21
N GLY A 174 14.65 3.74 4.38
CA GLY A 174 15.64 3.59 3.34
C GLY A 174 16.21 4.93 2.92
N ILE A 175 16.89 4.94 1.79
CA ILE A 175 17.39 6.16 1.17
C ILE A 175 16.88 6.26 -0.27
N VAL A 176 16.79 7.46 -0.77
CA VAL A 176 16.59 7.70 -2.20
C VAL A 176 17.80 7.16 -2.96
N SER A 177 17.60 6.11 -3.76
CA SER A 177 18.68 5.46 -4.51
C SER A 177 18.88 6.08 -5.89
N ALA A 178 17.81 6.57 -6.50
CA ALA A 178 17.81 7.24 -7.81
C ALA A 178 16.62 8.19 -7.90
N LEU A 179 16.72 9.19 -8.75
CA LEU A 179 15.62 10.07 -9.17
C LEU A 179 15.26 9.70 -10.61
N GLY A 180 13.98 9.65 -10.93
CA GLY A 180 13.44 9.35 -12.26
C GLY A 180 13.38 10.56 -13.18
#